data_c2eb7d2dca8563a84411cd39fd05c862
#
_entry.id   c2eb7d2dca8563a84411cd39fd05c862
#
_cell.length_a   1.000
_cell.length_b   1.000
_cell.length_c   1.000
_cell.angle_alpha   90.00
_cell.angle_beta   90.00
_cell.angle_gamma   90.00
#
_symmetry.space_group_name_H-M   'P 1'
#
loop_
_entity.id
_entity.type
_entity.pdbx_description
1 polymer ?
#
loop_
_entity_poly.entity_id
_entity_poly.type
_entity_poly.pdbx_seq_one_letter_code
_entity_poly.pdbx_strand_id
1 'polypeptide(L)'
;MARSLHHAVRETWKRPKDSIPRDYHRERMAQWRRDPVINRIERPTRLDAARRMGYKAKQGVVMVRTRVRRGGLRKSKINMKRKPSKMGMLKITMAKSIKRIAEERVARKSPNLEVLNSYWVGEDGKNKFFEIILIDPSHPSIQNDKQLGWITKNRHTGRVYRGKTSAGKRGRGLHNKGKGAEKLRPSLKANLNRGK
;
A
#
# COMPACT_ATOMS: atom_id res chain seq x y z
N MET A 1 0.34 17.81 29.31
CA MET A 1 0.76 18.32 27.98
C MET A 1 -0.40 18.22 27.00
N ALA A 2 -0.71 19.30 26.28
CA ALA A 2 -1.76 19.32 25.27
C ALA A 2 -1.40 18.37 24.11
N ARG A 3 -2.35 17.54 23.70
CA ARG A 3 -2.17 16.59 22.58
C ARG A 3 -2.62 17.24 21.28
N SER A 4 -1.84 17.08 20.21
CA SER A 4 -2.22 17.63 18.90
C SER A 4 -3.45 16.91 18.32
N LEU A 5 -4.20 17.60 17.44
CA LEU A 5 -5.31 17.00 16.69
C LEU A 5 -4.93 15.67 16.03
N HIS A 6 -3.76 15.62 15.39
CA HIS A 6 -3.29 14.39 14.75
C HIS A 6 -3.04 13.24 15.72
N HIS A 7 -2.63 13.55 16.96
CA HIS A 7 -2.50 12.54 17.98
C HIS A 7 -3.86 12.00 18.41
N ALA A 8 -4.86 12.85 18.63
CA ALA A 8 -6.22 12.43 18.97
C ALA A 8 -6.84 11.56 17.87
N VAL A 9 -6.75 12.00 16.61
CA VAL A 9 -7.21 11.20 15.45
C VAL A 9 -6.49 9.85 15.36
N ARG A 10 -5.19 9.82 15.62
CA ARG A 10 -4.42 8.56 15.64
C ARG A 10 -4.91 7.59 16.72
N GLU A 11 -5.20 8.09 17.92
CA GLU A 11 -5.74 7.25 19.02
C GLU A 11 -7.08 6.64 18.63
N THR A 12 -8.00 7.43 18.08
CA THR A 12 -9.30 6.94 17.55
C THR A 12 -9.10 5.80 16.53
N TRP A 13 -8.10 5.91 15.66
CA TRP A 13 -7.82 4.90 14.64
C TRP A 13 -6.99 3.71 15.11
N LYS A 14 -6.51 3.69 16.35
CA LYS A 14 -5.89 2.48 16.93
C LYS A 14 -6.93 1.38 17.17
N ARG A 15 -8.11 1.76 17.64
CA ARG A 15 -9.22 0.85 17.92
C ARG A 15 -10.50 1.37 17.26
N PRO A 16 -10.59 1.33 15.93
CA PRO A 16 -11.71 1.97 15.21
C PRO A 16 -13.06 1.34 15.51
N LYS A 17 -13.11 0.10 15.96
CA LYS A 17 -14.36 -0.58 16.33
C LYS A 17 -14.91 -0.05 17.65
N ASP A 18 -14.06 0.41 18.54
CA ASP A 18 -14.44 0.89 19.87
C ASP A 18 -14.65 2.41 19.88
N SER A 19 -13.89 3.12 19.05
CA SER A 19 -13.83 4.58 19.03
C SER A 19 -14.75 5.25 17.99
N ILE A 20 -15.19 4.50 16.98
CA ILE A 20 -16.08 5.00 15.93
C ILE A 20 -17.47 4.37 16.12
N PRO A 21 -18.57 5.15 16.14
CA PRO A 21 -19.91 4.59 16.24
C PRO A 21 -20.15 3.48 15.23
N ARG A 22 -20.76 2.37 15.69
CA ARG A 22 -20.95 1.16 14.88
C ARG A 22 -21.74 1.44 13.61
N ASP A 23 -22.78 2.23 13.69
CA ASP A 23 -23.65 2.54 12.54
C ASP A 23 -22.91 3.33 11.48
N TYR A 24 -22.17 4.35 11.87
CA TYR A 24 -21.32 5.11 10.96
C TYR A 24 -20.25 4.24 10.29
N HIS A 25 -19.67 3.29 11.03
CA HIS A 25 -18.73 2.34 10.45
C HIS A 25 -19.41 1.39 9.46
N ARG A 26 -20.63 0.92 9.76
CA ARG A 26 -21.42 0.02 8.89
C ARG A 26 -21.82 0.73 7.58
N GLU A 27 -22.33 1.94 7.66
CA GLU A 27 -22.71 2.75 6.50
C GLU A 27 -21.49 3.01 5.60
N ARG A 28 -20.38 3.43 6.18
CA ARG A 28 -19.12 3.62 5.45
C ARG A 28 -18.66 2.35 4.73
N MET A 29 -18.70 1.21 5.39
CA MET A 29 -18.33 -0.06 4.78
C MET A 29 -19.32 -0.48 3.68
N ALA A 30 -20.62 -0.21 3.86
CA ALA A 30 -21.65 -0.47 2.85
C ALA A 30 -21.40 0.38 1.58
N GLN A 31 -21.13 1.67 1.75
CA GLN A 31 -20.77 2.56 0.67
C GLN A 31 -19.50 2.09 -0.06
N TRP A 32 -18.42 1.79 0.67
CA TRP A 32 -17.15 1.37 0.08
C TRP A 32 -17.24 0.04 -0.67
N ARG A 33 -18.19 -0.81 -0.34
CA ARG A 33 -18.48 -2.03 -1.10
C ARG A 33 -19.17 -1.76 -2.43
N ARG A 34 -20.00 -0.71 -2.51
CA ARG A 34 -20.68 -0.28 -3.74
C ARG A 34 -19.75 0.49 -4.67
N ASP A 35 -18.83 1.28 -4.11
CA ASP A 35 -17.86 2.04 -4.89
C ASP A 35 -17.05 1.15 -5.87
N PRO A 36 -16.53 1.70 -6.96
CA PRO A 36 -15.57 1.02 -7.82
C PRO A 36 -14.38 0.47 -7.03
N VAL A 37 -13.73 -0.57 -7.56
CA VAL A 37 -12.54 -1.20 -6.91
C VAL A 37 -11.42 -0.19 -6.68
N ILE A 38 -11.27 0.75 -7.61
CA ILE A 38 -10.34 1.87 -7.55
C ILE A 38 -11.19 3.12 -7.70
N ASN A 39 -11.25 3.92 -6.64
CA ASN A 39 -12.07 5.12 -6.56
C ASN A 39 -11.20 6.32 -6.17
N ARG A 40 -11.22 7.38 -6.97
CA ARG A 40 -10.57 8.66 -6.63
C ARG A 40 -11.37 9.32 -5.51
N ILE A 41 -10.68 9.82 -4.50
CA ILE A 41 -11.28 10.53 -3.38
C ILE A 41 -10.66 11.92 -3.26
N GLU A 42 -11.45 12.90 -2.87
CA GLU A 42 -11.00 14.29 -2.73
C GLU A 42 -10.14 14.48 -1.47
N ARG A 43 -10.55 13.83 -0.39
CA ARG A 43 -9.91 13.99 0.93
C ARG A 43 -9.55 12.63 1.54
N PRO A 44 -8.41 12.55 2.24
CA PRO A 44 -8.03 11.32 2.95
C PRO A 44 -8.98 11.04 4.11
N THR A 45 -9.43 9.80 4.26
CA THR A 45 -10.26 9.37 5.40
C THR A 45 -9.46 9.42 6.72
N ARG A 46 -8.15 9.15 6.66
CA ARG A 46 -7.23 9.20 7.80
C ARG A 46 -6.16 10.25 7.57
N LEU A 47 -6.43 11.48 7.99
CA LEU A 47 -5.49 12.60 7.80
C LEU A 47 -4.16 12.38 8.55
N ASP A 48 -4.20 11.78 9.76
CA ASP A 48 -3.02 11.42 10.54
C ASP A 48 -2.07 10.48 9.77
N ALA A 49 -2.64 9.42 9.20
CA ALA A 49 -1.88 8.45 8.42
C ALA A 49 -1.40 9.04 7.08
N ALA A 50 -2.26 9.79 6.39
CA ALA A 50 -1.93 10.42 5.12
C ALA A 50 -0.71 11.35 5.26
N ARG A 51 -0.76 12.28 6.20
CA ARG A 51 0.34 13.24 6.44
C ARG A 51 1.64 12.54 6.85
N ARG A 52 1.57 11.54 7.72
CA ARG A 52 2.74 10.74 8.08
C ARG A 52 3.35 10.01 6.88
N MET A 53 2.54 9.65 5.87
CA MET A 53 2.99 9.00 4.64
C MET A 53 3.42 9.98 3.55
N GLY A 54 3.42 11.28 3.84
CA GLY A 54 3.90 12.33 2.94
C GLY A 54 2.81 13.05 2.15
N TYR A 55 1.53 12.83 2.48
CA TYR A 55 0.43 13.56 1.83
C TYR A 55 0.49 15.06 2.11
N LYS A 56 0.32 15.83 1.06
CA LYS A 56 0.08 17.27 1.10
C LYS A 56 -1.14 17.60 0.26
N ALA A 57 -2.00 18.48 0.76
CA ALA A 57 -3.16 18.97 0.03
C ALA A 57 -2.71 20.07 -0.96
N LYS A 58 -2.18 19.66 -2.10
CA LYS A 58 -1.74 20.55 -3.18
C LYS A 58 -1.97 19.90 -4.54
N GLN A 59 -1.96 20.71 -5.58
CA GLN A 59 -2.06 20.26 -6.97
C GLN A 59 -0.93 19.26 -7.30
N GLY A 60 -1.22 18.27 -8.13
CA GLY A 60 -0.31 17.19 -8.45
C GLY A 60 -0.29 16.04 -7.41
N VAL A 61 -1.04 16.14 -6.30
CA VAL A 61 -1.23 15.06 -5.34
C VAL A 61 -2.66 14.53 -5.45
N VAL A 62 -2.79 13.24 -5.72
CA VAL A 62 -4.09 12.57 -5.93
C VAL A 62 -4.25 11.46 -4.91
N MET A 63 -5.45 11.37 -4.35
CA MET A 63 -5.81 10.30 -3.40
C MET A 63 -6.73 9.29 -4.07
N VAL A 64 -6.42 8.01 -3.86
CA VAL A 64 -7.21 6.90 -4.40
C VAL A 64 -7.48 5.88 -3.32
N ARG A 65 -8.75 5.50 -3.14
CA ARG A 65 -9.14 4.36 -2.31
C ARG A 65 -9.27 3.12 -3.19
N THR A 66 -8.73 2.02 -2.70
CA THR A 66 -8.86 0.72 -3.38
C THR A 66 -9.17 -0.38 -2.40
N ARG A 67 -9.92 -1.39 -2.87
CA ARG A 67 -10.19 -2.61 -2.11
C ARG A 67 -9.45 -3.80 -2.68
N VAL A 68 -8.97 -4.65 -1.79
CA VAL A 68 -8.33 -5.92 -2.13
C VAL A 68 -8.95 -7.02 -1.30
N ARG A 69 -9.30 -8.14 -1.93
CA ARG A 69 -9.88 -9.28 -1.24
C ARG A 69 -8.93 -9.82 -0.17
N ARG A 70 -9.47 -10.24 0.95
CA ARG A 70 -8.75 -10.95 2.01
C ARG A 70 -8.44 -12.39 1.59
N GLY A 71 -7.56 -13.03 2.33
CA GLY A 71 -7.15 -14.41 2.11
C GLY A 71 -5.90 -14.57 1.26
N GLY A 72 -5.54 -15.78 1.03
CA GLY A 72 -4.34 -16.17 0.28
C GLY A 72 -4.54 -16.25 -1.23
N LEU A 73 -3.56 -16.83 -1.89
CA LEU A 73 -3.59 -17.11 -3.31
C LEU A 73 -4.58 -18.25 -3.61
N ARG A 74 -5.51 -18.01 -4.52
CA ARG A 74 -6.31 -19.11 -5.08
C ARG A 74 -5.53 -19.80 -6.20
N LYS A 75 -5.36 -21.11 -6.06
CA LYS A 75 -4.84 -21.93 -7.15
C LYS A 75 -5.97 -22.62 -7.86
N SER A 76 -5.86 -22.71 -9.19
CA SER A 76 -6.70 -23.57 -10.01
C SER A 76 -6.46 -25.03 -9.65
N LYS A 77 -7.44 -25.91 -9.94
CA LYS A 77 -7.26 -27.35 -9.85
C LYS A 77 -6.02 -27.79 -10.61
N ILE A 78 -5.34 -28.80 -10.12
CA ILE A 78 -4.19 -29.40 -10.80
C ILE A 78 -4.70 -30.12 -12.03
N ASN A 79 -4.21 -29.70 -13.19
CA ASN A 79 -4.45 -30.44 -14.44
C ASN A 79 -3.48 -31.61 -14.54
N MET A 80 -3.95 -32.74 -15.01
CA MET A 80 -3.10 -33.87 -15.40
C MET A 80 -2.00 -33.37 -16.34
N LYS A 81 -0.80 -33.91 -16.32
CA LYS A 81 0.43 -33.49 -17.01
C LYS A 81 1.35 -32.51 -16.25
N ARG A 82 1.06 -32.12 -15.02
CA ARG A 82 2.05 -31.40 -14.21
C ARG A 82 3.00 -32.37 -13.52
N LYS A 83 4.29 -32.03 -13.49
CA LYS A 83 5.29 -32.76 -12.69
C LYS A 83 4.90 -32.73 -11.20
N PRO A 84 5.13 -33.81 -10.42
CA PRO A 84 4.78 -33.87 -9.00
C PRO A 84 5.30 -32.71 -8.18
N SER A 85 6.50 -32.19 -8.45
CA SER A 85 7.08 -31.03 -7.80
C SER A 85 6.26 -29.74 -7.95
N LYS A 86 5.35 -29.67 -8.91
CA LYS A 86 4.46 -28.52 -9.20
C LYS A 86 3.00 -28.78 -8.82
N MET A 87 2.68 -29.92 -8.25
CA MET A 87 1.31 -30.29 -7.86
C MET A 87 0.90 -29.74 -6.49
N GLY A 88 1.84 -29.43 -5.60
CA GLY A 88 1.55 -28.93 -4.28
C GLY A 88 0.72 -27.63 -4.30
N MET A 89 -0.30 -27.56 -3.46
CA MET A 89 -1.20 -26.42 -3.34
C MET A 89 -1.15 -25.75 -1.97
N LEU A 90 -0.80 -26.50 -0.92
CA LEU A 90 -0.99 -26.07 0.48
C LEU A 90 0.00 -25.00 0.96
N LYS A 91 1.25 -25.09 0.57
CA LYS A 91 2.33 -24.20 1.03
C LYS A 91 2.63 -23.03 0.12
N ILE A 92 1.73 -22.72 -0.83
CA ILE A 92 1.97 -21.66 -1.79
C ILE A 92 1.32 -20.38 -1.30
N THR A 93 2.16 -19.44 -0.91
CA THR A 93 1.76 -18.11 -0.45
C THR A 93 2.23 -17.04 -1.43
N MET A 94 1.52 -15.92 -1.47
CA MET A 94 1.96 -14.75 -2.21
C MET A 94 3.22 -14.16 -1.57
N ALA A 95 4.24 -13.87 -2.36
CA ALA A 95 5.42 -13.14 -1.91
C ALA A 95 5.17 -11.61 -1.79
N LYS A 96 3.91 -11.19 -1.76
CA LYS A 96 3.48 -9.80 -1.72
C LYS A 96 2.41 -9.60 -0.66
N SER A 97 2.52 -8.55 0.15
CA SER A 97 1.46 -8.15 1.05
C SER A 97 0.24 -7.62 0.28
N ILE A 98 -0.96 -7.76 0.87
CA ILE A 98 -2.22 -7.22 0.30
C ILE A 98 -2.08 -5.70 0.03
N LYS A 99 -1.40 -4.98 0.91
CA LYS A 99 -1.11 -3.56 0.75
C LYS A 99 -0.28 -3.26 -0.51
N ARG A 100 0.75 -4.06 -0.79
CA ARG A 100 1.55 -3.93 -2.02
C ARG A 100 0.74 -4.25 -3.26
N ILE A 101 -0.15 -5.24 -3.20
CA ILE A 101 -1.07 -5.57 -4.30
C ILE A 101 -1.99 -4.37 -4.59
N ALA A 102 -2.48 -3.70 -3.55
CA ALA A 102 -3.28 -2.48 -3.68
C ALA A 102 -2.51 -1.39 -4.44
N GLU A 103 -1.28 -1.10 -4.03
CA GLU A 103 -0.40 -0.12 -4.69
C GLU A 103 -0.14 -0.47 -6.16
N GLU A 104 0.18 -1.72 -6.48
CA GLU A 104 0.45 -2.17 -7.85
C GLU A 104 -0.80 -2.11 -8.76
N ARG A 105 -2.00 -2.38 -8.21
CA ARG A 105 -3.26 -2.25 -8.96
C ARG A 105 -3.56 -0.82 -9.35
N VAL A 106 -3.39 0.10 -8.41
CA VAL A 106 -3.62 1.53 -8.67
C VAL A 106 -2.58 2.09 -9.64
N ALA A 107 -1.30 1.76 -9.47
CA ALA A 107 -0.26 2.18 -10.40
C ALA A 107 -0.51 1.70 -11.84
N ARG A 108 -1.04 0.49 -12.00
CA ARG A 108 -1.39 -0.03 -13.34
C ARG A 108 -2.53 0.74 -13.99
N LYS A 109 -3.50 1.21 -13.19
CA LYS A 109 -4.64 1.99 -13.71
C LYS A 109 -4.25 3.45 -13.99
N SER A 110 -3.20 3.95 -13.35
CA SER A 110 -2.74 5.34 -13.46
C SER A 110 -1.24 5.38 -13.84
N PRO A 111 -0.88 5.08 -15.10
CA PRO A 111 0.52 4.98 -15.53
C PRO A 111 1.26 6.32 -15.45
N ASN A 112 0.54 7.43 -15.60
CA ASN A 112 1.10 8.79 -15.54
C ASN A 112 1.42 9.25 -14.11
N LEU A 113 0.96 8.52 -13.09
CA LEU A 113 1.12 8.89 -11.69
C LEU A 113 2.03 7.90 -10.96
N GLU A 114 2.87 8.42 -10.08
CA GLU A 114 3.73 7.59 -9.25
C GLU A 114 3.16 7.40 -7.84
N VAL A 115 3.21 6.17 -7.35
CA VAL A 115 2.77 5.87 -5.97
C VAL A 115 3.80 6.39 -4.98
N LEU A 116 3.43 7.33 -4.12
CA LEU A 116 4.25 7.77 -3.01
C LEU A 116 4.27 6.72 -1.90
N ASN A 117 3.11 6.49 -1.30
CA ASN A 117 2.89 5.53 -0.21
C ASN A 117 1.40 5.15 -0.13
N SER A 118 1.07 4.26 0.79
CA SER A 118 -0.30 3.84 1.08
C SER A 118 -0.51 3.58 2.57
N TYR A 119 -1.76 3.53 3.01
CA TYR A 119 -2.13 3.16 4.38
C TYR A 119 -3.48 2.45 4.41
N TRP A 120 -3.72 1.72 5.49
CA TRP A 120 -4.97 1.02 5.75
C TRP A 120 -6.03 1.98 6.31
N VAL A 121 -7.27 1.82 5.87
CA VAL A 121 -8.42 2.62 6.34
C VAL A 121 -9.58 1.78 6.86
N GLY A 122 -9.66 0.52 6.50
CA GLY A 122 -10.71 -0.35 6.99
C GLY A 122 -10.65 -1.75 6.43
N GLU A 123 -11.46 -2.62 7.00
CA GLU A 123 -11.64 -3.97 6.48
C GLU A 123 -13.00 -4.53 6.87
N ASP A 124 -13.53 -5.36 6.03
CA ASP A 124 -14.70 -6.20 6.29
C ASP A 124 -14.33 -7.69 6.23
N GLY A 125 -15.32 -8.58 6.29
CA GLY A 125 -15.08 -10.03 6.19
C GLY A 125 -14.42 -10.46 4.88
N LYS A 126 -14.67 -9.74 3.78
CA LYS A 126 -14.21 -10.12 2.43
C LYS A 126 -13.05 -9.28 1.91
N ASN A 127 -12.96 -8.00 2.28
CA ASN A 127 -12.05 -7.04 1.70
C ASN A 127 -11.23 -6.27 2.75
N LYS A 128 -10.07 -5.79 2.33
CA LYS A 128 -9.29 -4.74 3.00
C LYS A 128 -9.27 -3.51 2.12
N PHE A 129 -9.47 -2.33 2.75
CA PHE A 129 -9.49 -1.04 2.08
C PHE A 129 -8.22 -0.27 2.41
N PHE A 130 -7.60 0.26 1.35
CA PHE A 130 -6.39 1.06 1.45
C PHE A 130 -6.58 2.38 0.73
N GLU A 131 -5.99 3.42 1.26
CA GLU A 131 -5.81 4.69 0.56
C GLU A 131 -4.37 4.82 0.09
N ILE A 132 -4.22 5.27 -1.15
CA ILE A 132 -2.95 5.35 -1.86
C ILE A 132 -2.75 6.79 -2.28
N ILE A 133 -1.57 7.31 -1.98
CA ILE A 133 -1.14 8.66 -2.34
C ILE A 133 -0.40 8.53 -3.66
N LEU A 134 -0.94 9.17 -4.69
CA LEU A 134 -0.35 9.28 -6.01
C LEU A 134 0.20 10.69 -6.20
N ILE A 135 1.25 10.80 -6.98
CA ILE A 135 1.90 12.06 -7.33
C ILE A 135 2.05 12.12 -8.83
N ASP A 136 1.71 13.26 -9.40
CA ASP A 136 1.98 13.57 -10.79
C ASP A 136 3.41 14.13 -10.92
N PRO A 137 4.34 13.37 -11.51
CA PRO A 137 5.71 13.82 -11.68
C PRO A 137 5.87 14.97 -12.70
N SER A 138 4.89 15.15 -13.59
CA SER A 138 4.92 16.18 -14.62
C SER A 138 4.38 17.53 -14.13
N HIS A 139 3.69 17.54 -12.98
CA HIS A 139 3.05 18.75 -12.48
C HIS A 139 4.08 19.77 -11.93
N PRO A 140 4.07 21.05 -12.36
CA PRO A 140 5.05 22.06 -11.93
C PRO A 140 5.13 22.24 -10.40
N SER A 141 3.98 22.22 -9.71
CA SER A 141 3.94 22.30 -8.24
C SER A 141 4.70 21.17 -7.55
N ILE A 142 4.83 20.00 -8.18
CA ILE A 142 5.58 18.87 -7.64
C ILE A 142 7.06 18.99 -7.99
N GLN A 143 7.38 19.40 -9.21
CA GLN A 143 8.75 19.57 -9.67
C GLN A 143 9.51 20.59 -8.80
N ASN A 144 8.85 21.68 -8.45
CA ASN A 144 9.40 22.77 -7.63
C ASN A 144 9.29 22.50 -6.11
N ASP A 145 8.68 21.37 -5.67
CA ASP A 145 8.56 21.07 -4.25
C ASP A 145 9.85 20.47 -3.69
N LYS A 146 10.49 21.14 -2.73
CA LYS A 146 11.71 20.68 -2.05
C LYS A 146 11.55 19.27 -1.40
N GLN A 147 10.32 18.92 -0.96
CA GLN A 147 10.06 17.65 -0.27
C GLN A 147 9.56 16.54 -1.21
N LEU A 148 8.89 16.85 -2.32
CA LEU A 148 8.30 15.88 -3.24
C LEU A 148 9.04 15.79 -4.58
N GLY A 149 9.80 16.80 -4.97
CA GLY A 149 10.49 16.88 -6.27
C GLY A 149 11.45 15.70 -6.55
N TRP A 150 11.91 15.00 -5.54
CA TRP A 150 12.74 13.80 -5.75
C TRP A 150 12.02 12.69 -6.54
N ILE A 151 10.67 12.64 -6.52
CA ILE A 151 9.88 11.58 -7.17
C ILE A 151 9.83 11.76 -8.69
N THR A 152 10.06 12.96 -9.19
CA THR A 152 10.05 13.29 -10.63
C THR A 152 11.23 12.68 -11.40
N LYS A 153 12.30 12.30 -10.69
CA LYS A 153 13.50 11.74 -11.32
C LYS A 153 13.21 10.36 -11.93
N ASN A 154 13.71 10.07 -13.12
CA ASN A 154 13.52 8.81 -13.86
C ASN A 154 13.81 7.55 -13.03
N ARG A 155 14.76 7.61 -12.09
CA ARG A 155 15.06 6.49 -11.18
C ARG A 155 13.87 6.08 -10.27
N HIS A 156 12.82 6.89 -10.21
CA HIS A 156 11.62 6.61 -9.41
C HIS A 156 10.44 6.16 -10.25
N THR A 157 10.53 6.17 -11.57
CA THR A 157 9.50 5.65 -12.47
C THR A 157 9.22 4.18 -12.18
N GLY A 158 7.94 3.82 -12.03
CA GLY A 158 7.51 2.46 -11.71
C GLY A 158 8.05 1.93 -10.36
N ARG A 159 8.27 2.81 -9.39
CA ARG A 159 8.88 2.51 -8.08
C ARG A 159 8.13 1.44 -7.29
N VAL A 160 6.82 1.32 -7.46
CA VAL A 160 5.98 0.34 -6.77
C VAL A 160 6.35 -1.09 -7.16
N TYR A 161 6.59 -1.33 -8.44
CA TYR A 161 6.92 -2.67 -8.97
C TYR A 161 8.30 -3.15 -8.50
N ARG A 162 9.21 -2.21 -8.27
CA ARG A 162 10.57 -2.46 -7.77
C ARG A 162 10.67 -2.49 -6.24
N GLY A 163 9.52 -2.42 -5.54
CA GLY A 163 9.48 -2.47 -4.08
C GLY A 163 10.18 -1.30 -3.40
N LYS A 164 10.08 -0.08 -3.97
CA LYS A 164 10.65 1.15 -3.41
C LYS A 164 9.69 1.93 -2.50
N THR A 165 8.41 1.55 -2.45
CA THR A 165 7.44 2.07 -1.47
C THR A 165 7.69 1.48 -0.09
N SER A 166 7.12 2.07 0.96
CA SER A 166 7.23 1.52 2.33
C SER A 166 6.74 0.07 2.41
N ALA A 167 5.60 -0.25 1.77
CA ALA A 167 5.09 -1.61 1.71
C ALA A 167 6.02 -2.56 0.96
N GLY A 168 6.62 -2.10 -0.14
CA GLY A 168 7.60 -2.86 -0.90
C GLY A 168 8.89 -3.10 -0.14
N LYS A 169 9.43 -2.08 0.55
CA LYS A 169 10.62 -2.20 1.39
C LYS A 169 10.41 -3.21 2.53
N ARG A 170 9.22 -3.20 3.15
CA ARG A 170 8.88 -4.20 4.18
C ARG A 170 8.91 -5.62 3.62
N GLY A 171 8.30 -5.86 2.45
CA GLY A 171 8.31 -7.18 1.79
C GLY A 171 9.71 -7.65 1.38
N ARG A 172 10.65 -6.72 1.16
CA ARG A 172 12.07 -7.01 0.88
C ARG A 172 12.91 -7.15 2.16
N GLY A 173 12.30 -7.04 3.34
CA GLY A 173 13.01 -7.11 4.62
C GLY A 173 13.91 -5.91 4.95
N LEU A 174 13.84 -4.81 4.17
CA LEU A 174 14.73 -3.65 4.33
C LEU A 174 14.49 -2.83 5.61
N HIS A 175 13.41 -3.11 6.34
CA HIS A 175 13.15 -2.52 7.66
C HIS A 175 13.85 -3.28 8.79
N ASN A 176 14.28 -4.51 8.55
CA ASN A 176 15.08 -5.28 9.49
C ASN A 176 16.51 -4.74 9.55
N LYS A 177 17.05 -4.65 10.74
CA LYS A 177 18.41 -4.15 10.99
C LYS A 177 19.16 -5.14 11.88
N GLY A 178 20.49 -5.10 11.84
CA GLY A 178 21.33 -5.91 12.70
C GLY A 178 21.64 -7.29 12.17
N LYS A 179 22.07 -8.17 13.08
CA LYS A 179 22.48 -9.55 12.79
C LYS A 179 21.34 -10.34 12.11
N GLY A 180 21.66 -11.10 11.08
CA GLY A 180 20.71 -11.87 10.28
C GLY A 180 20.01 -11.11 9.15
N ALA A 181 20.23 -9.79 9.05
CA ALA A 181 19.65 -8.94 8.00
C ALA A 181 20.67 -8.43 6.98
N GLU A 182 21.92 -8.83 7.05
CA GLU A 182 23.03 -8.34 6.22
C GLU A 182 22.79 -8.67 4.74
N LYS A 183 22.37 -9.89 4.45
CA LYS A 183 22.12 -10.38 3.09
C LYS A 183 20.89 -9.77 2.41
N LEU A 184 20.10 -8.96 3.13
CA LEU A 184 18.96 -8.25 2.57
C LEU A 184 19.36 -6.94 1.89
N ARG A 185 20.59 -6.47 2.12
CA ARG A 185 21.08 -5.19 1.58
C ARG A 185 22.26 -5.42 0.65
N PRO A 186 22.30 -4.68 -0.47
CA PRO A 186 21.30 -3.76 -1.01
C PRO A 186 20.01 -4.46 -1.48
N SER A 187 20.09 -5.76 -1.78
CA SER A 187 18.95 -6.61 -2.13
C SER A 187 19.35 -8.10 -2.01
N LEU A 188 18.36 -8.99 -1.92
CA LEU A 188 18.60 -10.43 -1.97
C LEU A 188 19.32 -10.87 -3.26
N LYS A 189 18.94 -10.26 -4.40
CA LYS A 189 19.56 -10.57 -5.70
C LYS A 189 21.08 -10.25 -5.69
N ALA A 190 21.47 -9.11 -5.13
CA ALA A 190 22.88 -8.74 -5.01
C ALA A 190 23.68 -9.72 -4.12
N ASN A 191 22.98 -10.41 -3.21
CA ASN A 191 23.56 -11.44 -2.35
C ASN A 191 23.25 -12.87 -2.84
N LEU A 192 23.11 -13.08 -4.15
CA LEU A 192 22.90 -14.38 -4.79
C LEU A 192 21.67 -15.15 -4.23
N ASN A 193 20.64 -14.42 -3.74
CA ASN A 193 19.46 -14.98 -3.09
C ASN A 193 19.74 -15.85 -1.85
N ARG A 194 20.87 -15.66 -1.19
CA ARG A 194 21.28 -16.41 0.01
C ARG A 194 20.72 -15.87 1.33
N GLY A 195 19.83 -14.87 1.29
CA GLY A 195 19.13 -14.38 2.47
C GLY A 195 17.94 -15.28 2.81
N LYS A 196 18.08 -16.07 3.83
CA LYS A 196 16.98 -16.83 4.46
C LYS A 196 16.59 -16.17 5.76
#